data_be84bdca4aa93ac1caea2a0a9b2487ad
#
_entry.id   be84bdca4aa93ac1caea2a0a9b2487ad
#
_cell.length_a   1.000
_cell.length_b   1.000
_cell.length_c   1.000
_cell.angle_alpha   90.00
_cell.angle_beta   90.00
_cell.angle_gamma   90.00
#
_symmetry.space_group_name_H-M   'P 1'
#
loop_
_entity.id
_entity.type
_entity.pdbx_description
1 polymer ?
#
loop_
_entity_poly.entity_id
_entity_poly.type
_entity_poly.pdbx_seq_one_letter_code
_entity_poly.pdbx_strand_id
1 'polypeptide(L)'
;MKLHTKSDFTALMHRFLDPLLPLYSEGGARLHLGDTGVTYPGRTIEMEAFSRPLWALAPFWTGGGRADDFLRIYRKGLASGTDPESPEYWGDPNDYDQLFVEMAALACAILETPESVWEPLTDAEKANLAKWLDTINHHDLPGCNWLLFRVLVNLALDSVEMPCDMARAAADMAEVDKWYVADGWYSDGPADIKPQKDYYNPWAIQYYTVLYSVFAAKSDPARAALYRDRVTKFGQQFARWFDENGAALPFGRSLTYRIGQSAFYSACIWAGLEPLPLPVMKGIIVRNLNWWLARPIFDRDGVLTIGYGYPQQYMAEQYNAPGSPYWGLKVFLLLALPDDHPFWTAEAAPLPVELTRAGVTGQPSADLLLQRLPDGQLNAYSPANYEKDDHGQFVEKYGKFVYNTRFGFS
;
A
#
# COMPACT_ATOMS: atom_id res chain seq x y z
N MET A 1 -6.68 -20.41 6.97
CA MET A 1 -7.88 -20.20 6.12
C MET A 1 -7.56 -20.69 4.71
N LYS A 2 -8.50 -21.34 4.01
CA LYS A 2 -8.27 -21.70 2.61
C LYS A 2 -8.56 -20.46 1.77
N LEU A 3 -7.55 -19.93 1.09
CA LEU A 3 -7.65 -18.78 0.17
C LEU A 3 -7.38 -19.28 -1.24
N HIS A 4 -8.41 -19.51 -2.00
CA HIS A 4 -8.29 -20.06 -3.35
C HIS A 4 -9.13 -19.30 -4.38
N THR A 5 -10.39 -19.03 -4.07
CA THR A 5 -11.38 -18.44 -4.97
C THR A 5 -11.61 -16.95 -4.68
N LYS A 6 -12.26 -16.23 -5.60
CA LYS A 6 -12.69 -14.84 -5.38
C LYS A 6 -13.55 -14.71 -4.13
N SER A 7 -14.46 -15.67 -3.89
CA SER A 7 -15.29 -15.70 -2.69
C SER A 7 -14.48 -15.81 -1.39
N ASP A 8 -13.38 -16.59 -1.39
CA ASP A 8 -12.52 -16.68 -0.21
C ASP A 8 -11.84 -15.35 0.12
N PHE A 9 -11.35 -14.64 -0.92
CA PHE A 9 -10.74 -13.31 -0.76
C PHE A 9 -11.77 -12.25 -0.38
N THR A 10 -12.99 -12.32 -0.94
CA THR A 10 -14.10 -11.45 -0.54
C THR A 10 -14.46 -11.66 0.93
N ALA A 11 -14.61 -12.90 1.38
CA ALA A 11 -14.88 -13.21 2.78
C ALA A 11 -13.76 -12.71 3.72
N LEU A 12 -12.51 -12.81 3.26
CA LEU A 12 -11.39 -12.27 4.01
C LEU A 12 -11.44 -10.73 4.08
N MET A 13 -11.74 -10.05 2.98
CA MET A 13 -11.94 -8.59 2.96
C MET A 13 -13.02 -8.17 3.98
N HIS A 14 -14.17 -8.83 3.98
CA HIS A 14 -15.24 -8.56 4.94
C HIS A 14 -14.79 -8.78 6.38
N ARG A 15 -13.98 -9.80 6.65
CA ARG A 15 -13.39 -10.00 7.99
C ARG A 15 -12.57 -8.81 8.47
N PHE A 16 -11.89 -8.10 7.58
CA PHE A 16 -11.13 -6.89 7.92
C PHE A 16 -12.00 -5.66 8.05
N LEU A 17 -13.08 -5.56 7.27
CA LEU A 17 -13.83 -4.32 7.11
C LEU A 17 -15.14 -4.27 7.89
N ASP A 18 -15.89 -5.37 8.01
CA ASP A 18 -17.20 -5.36 8.68
C ASP A 18 -17.13 -4.88 10.14
N PRO A 19 -16.07 -5.19 10.93
CA PRO A 19 -15.91 -4.63 12.26
C PRO A 19 -15.82 -3.10 12.31
N LEU A 20 -15.50 -2.44 11.20
CA LEU A 20 -15.37 -0.98 11.12
C LEU A 20 -16.73 -0.27 10.97
N LEU A 21 -17.76 -0.95 10.47
CA LEU A 21 -19.06 -0.34 10.17
C LEU A 21 -19.65 0.51 11.32
N PRO A 22 -19.68 0.01 12.57
CA PRO A 22 -20.24 0.78 13.68
C PRO A 22 -19.36 1.93 14.16
N LEU A 23 -18.14 2.08 13.63
CA LEU A 23 -17.15 3.05 14.08
C LEU A 23 -17.06 4.28 13.18
N TYR A 24 -17.82 4.31 12.08
CA TYR A 24 -17.92 5.51 11.25
C TYR A 24 -18.72 6.59 11.93
N SER A 25 -18.34 7.85 11.72
CA SER A 25 -19.05 9.04 12.15
C SER A 25 -20.44 9.15 11.50
N GLU A 26 -21.30 10.00 12.05
CA GLU A 26 -22.65 10.22 11.52
C GLU A 26 -22.61 10.74 10.06
N GLY A 27 -21.73 11.69 9.75
CA GLY A 27 -21.52 12.20 8.38
C GLY A 27 -20.78 11.23 7.47
N GLY A 28 -20.21 10.15 8.02
CA GLY A 28 -19.48 9.10 7.30
C GLY A 28 -18.06 9.47 6.90
N ALA A 29 -17.58 10.70 7.16
CA ALA A 29 -16.28 11.17 6.69
C ALA A 29 -15.10 10.80 7.59
N ARG A 30 -15.37 10.23 8.76
CA ARG A 30 -14.38 9.88 9.77
C ARG A 30 -14.59 8.47 10.29
N LEU A 31 -13.50 7.78 10.61
CA LEU A 31 -13.54 6.45 11.21
C LEU A 31 -12.81 6.48 12.57
N HIS A 32 -13.54 6.23 13.65
CA HIS A 32 -13.06 6.36 15.03
C HIS A 32 -12.40 5.08 15.53
N LEU A 33 -11.10 4.93 15.32
CA LEU A 33 -10.30 3.78 15.78
C LEU A 33 -9.45 4.09 17.03
N GLY A 34 -9.55 5.29 17.58
CA GLY A 34 -8.74 5.76 18.69
C GLY A 34 -7.52 6.56 18.28
N ASP A 35 -6.51 6.63 19.15
CA ASP A 35 -5.29 7.42 18.97
C ASP A 35 -4.06 6.58 19.36
N THR A 36 -2.90 6.87 18.78
CA THR A 36 -1.60 6.25 19.05
C THR A 36 -0.51 7.26 19.41
N GLY A 37 -0.86 8.53 19.60
CA GLY A 37 0.11 9.59 19.88
C GLY A 37 0.97 9.98 18.67
N VAL A 38 0.41 9.94 17.47
CA VAL A 38 1.03 10.44 16.24
C VAL A 38 1.17 11.97 16.23
N THR A 39 1.95 12.50 15.30
CA THR A 39 2.31 13.93 15.25
C THR A 39 1.27 14.82 14.57
N TYR A 40 0.19 14.27 14.04
CA TYR A 40 -0.89 15.00 13.36
C TYR A 40 -2.21 14.95 14.14
N PRO A 41 -3.16 15.90 13.88
CA PRO A 41 -4.36 16.08 14.70
C PRO A 41 -5.36 14.92 14.53
N GLY A 42 -6.26 14.76 15.52
CA GLY A 42 -7.28 13.71 15.55
C GLY A 42 -8.15 13.62 14.30
N ARG A 43 -8.54 14.76 13.70
CA ARG A 43 -9.28 14.75 12.44
C ARG A 43 -8.53 14.05 11.29
N THR A 44 -7.19 14.20 11.24
CA THR A 44 -6.35 13.54 10.24
C THR A 44 -6.20 12.05 10.56
N ILE A 45 -6.11 11.67 11.84
CA ILE A 45 -6.13 10.26 12.29
C ILE A 45 -7.40 9.55 11.80
N GLU A 46 -8.55 10.20 11.98
CA GLU A 46 -9.86 9.66 11.60
C GLU A 46 -10.06 9.62 10.08
N MET A 47 -9.52 10.62 9.36
CA MET A 47 -9.52 10.63 7.89
C MET A 47 -8.58 9.57 7.31
N GLU A 48 -7.41 9.35 7.90
CA GLU A 48 -6.52 8.23 7.56
C GLU A 48 -7.26 6.90 7.68
N ALA A 49 -7.94 6.68 8.80
CA ALA A 49 -8.71 5.48 9.02
C ALA A 49 -9.86 5.33 8.02
N PHE A 50 -10.52 6.44 7.63
CA PHE A 50 -11.57 6.47 6.62
C PHE A 50 -11.04 6.13 5.22
N SER A 51 -9.90 6.69 4.79
CA SER A 51 -9.42 6.54 3.42
C SER A 51 -8.92 5.13 3.10
N ARG A 52 -8.23 4.49 4.04
CA ARG A 52 -7.48 3.24 3.79
C ARG A 52 -8.30 2.01 3.46
N PRO A 53 -9.52 1.80 3.95
CA PRO A 53 -10.39 0.72 3.47
C PRO A 53 -10.68 0.77 1.96
N LEU A 54 -10.57 1.94 1.32
CA LEU A 54 -10.73 2.08 -0.14
C LEU A 54 -9.74 1.23 -0.94
N TRP A 55 -8.55 0.94 -0.39
CA TRP A 55 -7.61 0.02 -1.04
C TRP A 55 -8.16 -1.40 -1.27
N ALA A 56 -9.23 -1.78 -0.56
CA ALA A 56 -9.93 -3.04 -0.79
C ALA A 56 -11.33 -2.83 -1.39
N LEU A 57 -12.04 -1.79 -0.97
CA LEU A 57 -13.42 -1.54 -1.40
C LEU A 57 -13.49 -1.11 -2.88
N ALA A 58 -12.59 -0.24 -3.33
CA ALA A 58 -12.60 0.20 -4.74
C ALA A 58 -12.37 -1.00 -5.69
N PRO A 59 -11.31 -1.83 -5.53
CA PRO A 59 -11.16 -3.05 -6.31
C PRO A 59 -12.34 -4.01 -6.21
N PHE A 60 -12.95 -4.13 -5.04
CA PHE A 60 -14.12 -4.98 -4.84
C PHE A 60 -15.32 -4.50 -5.66
N TRP A 61 -15.60 -3.20 -5.67
CA TRP A 61 -16.67 -2.61 -6.48
C TRP A 61 -16.36 -2.73 -7.98
N THR A 62 -15.13 -2.44 -8.41
CA THR A 62 -14.66 -2.63 -9.80
C THR A 62 -14.89 -4.06 -10.29
N GLY A 63 -14.65 -5.05 -9.42
CA GLY A 63 -14.86 -6.47 -9.72
C GLY A 63 -16.31 -6.94 -9.63
N GLY A 64 -17.29 -6.01 -9.55
CA GLY A 64 -18.74 -6.30 -9.52
C GLY A 64 -19.26 -6.65 -8.13
N GLY A 65 -18.44 -6.53 -7.09
CA GLY A 65 -18.87 -6.76 -5.71
C GLY A 65 -19.82 -5.66 -5.21
N ARG A 66 -20.65 -6.00 -4.24
CA ARG A 66 -21.56 -5.04 -3.59
C ARG A 66 -21.36 -5.07 -2.08
N ALA A 67 -21.15 -3.90 -1.51
CA ALA A 67 -21.12 -3.65 -0.07
C ALA A 67 -21.91 -2.34 0.15
N ASP A 68 -23.23 -2.43 0.07
CA ASP A 68 -24.14 -1.28 -0.01
C ASP A 68 -24.02 -0.35 1.20
N ASP A 69 -23.73 -0.88 2.40
CA ASP A 69 -23.47 -0.07 3.59
C ASP A 69 -22.21 0.78 3.43
N PHE A 70 -21.12 0.20 2.94
CA PHE A 70 -19.90 0.92 2.66
C PHE A 70 -20.08 1.94 1.52
N LEU A 71 -20.76 1.58 0.42
CA LEU A 71 -21.06 2.52 -0.66
C LEU A 71 -21.79 3.77 -0.14
N ARG A 72 -22.81 3.56 0.70
CA ARG A 72 -23.55 4.67 1.31
C ARG A 72 -22.68 5.53 2.21
N ILE A 73 -21.84 4.91 3.05
CA ILE A 73 -20.91 5.61 3.95
C ILE A 73 -19.92 6.44 3.15
N TYR A 74 -19.26 5.82 2.14
CA TYR A 74 -18.23 6.52 1.37
C TYR A 74 -18.77 7.66 0.51
N ARG A 75 -19.94 7.51 -0.13
CA ARG A 75 -20.58 8.61 -0.86
C ARG A 75 -20.90 9.79 0.06
N LYS A 76 -21.49 9.51 1.21
CA LYS A 76 -21.78 10.53 2.22
C LYS A 76 -20.50 11.13 2.79
N GLY A 77 -19.51 10.29 3.10
CA GLY A 77 -18.23 10.69 3.68
C GLY A 77 -17.38 11.56 2.75
N LEU A 78 -17.34 11.24 1.47
CA LEU A 78 -16.65 12.06 0.45
C LEU A 78 -17.30 13.45 0.36
N ALA A 79 -18.62 13.51 0.33
CA ALA A 79 -19.36 14.77 0.30
C ALA A 79 -19.11 15.61 1.56
N SER A 80 -19.29 15.02 2.75
CA SER A 80 -19.17 15.76 4.02
C SER A 80 -17.72 16.07 4.40
N GLY A 81 -16.77 15.21 4.04
CA GLY A 81 -15.35 15.39 4.35
C GLY A 81 -14.67 16.50 3.53
N THR A 82 -15.21 16.81 2.35
CA THR A 82 -14.67 17.86 1.47
C THR A 82 -15.49 19.16 1.44
N ASP A 83 -16.63 19.19 2.12
CA ASP A 83 -17.44 20.40 2.27
C ASP A 83 -16.91 21.26 3.43
N PRO A 84 -16.39 22.49 3.18
CA PRO A 84 -15.88 23.37 4.22
C PRO A 84 -16.92 23.77 5.30
N GLU A 85 -18.20 23.72 4.95
CA GLU A 85 -19.30 24.04 5.88
C GLU A 85 -19.72 22.82 6.72
N SER A 86 -19.23 21.63 6.41
CA SER A 86 -19.53 20.41 7.14
C SER A 86 -18.78 20.35 8.48
N PRO A 87 -19.42 19.89 9.58
CA PRO A 87 -18.74 19.64 10.85
C PRO A 87 -17.70 18.51 10.75
N GLU A 88 -17.76 17.70 9.70
CA GLU A 88 -16.82 16.61 9.43
C GLU A 88 -15.77 16.96 8.38
N TYR A 89 -15.65 18.22 7.98
CA TYR A 89 -14.63 18.67 7.05
C TYR A 89 -13.23 18.20 7.48
N TRP A 90 -12.47 17.60 6.54
CA TRP A 90 -11.13 17.10 6.82
C TRP A 90 -10.11 18.20 7.08
N GLY A 91 -10.42 19.44 6.68
CA GLY A 91 -9.57 20.61 6.83
C GLY A 91 -8.71 20.87 5.59
N ASP A 92 -8.13 22.08 5.56
CA ASP A 92 -7.15 22.46 4.55
C ASP A 92 -5.79 21.87 4.91
N PRO A 93 -5.11 21.19 3.96
CA PRO A 93 -3.75 20.70 4.18
C PRO A 93 -2.73 21.83 4.27
N ASN A 94 -1.61 21.58 4.95
CA ASN A 94 -0.41 22.41 4.93
C ASN A 94 0.72 21.69 4.22
N ASP A 95 1.89 22.36 4.07
CA ASP A 95 3.07 21.69 3.54
C ASP A 95 3.42 20.44 4.37
N TYR A 96 3.76 19.36 3.69
CA TYR A 96 4.12 18.07 4.30
C TYR A 96 2.99 17.40 5.11
N ASP A 97 1.73 17.74 4.84
CA ASP A 97 0.58 17.22 5.60
C ASP A 97 0.32 15.74 5.32
N GLN A 98 -0.02 14.98 6.38
CA GLN A 98 -0.43 13.57 6.27
C GLN A 98 -1.66 13.37 5.37
N LEU A 99 -2.54 14.37 5.25
CA LEU A 99 -3.71 14.31 4.38
C LEU A 99 -3.34 14.00 2.91
N PHE A 100 -2.17 14.41 2.44
CA PHE A 100 -1.70 14.10 1.08
C PHE A 100 -1.44 12.61 0.85
N VAL A 101 -1.02 11.90 1.88
CA VAL A 101 -0.84 10.44 1.83
C VAL A 101 -2.19 9.75 1.59
N GLU A 102 -3.22 10.24 2.25
CA GLU A 102 -4.56 9.65 2.22
C GLU A 102 -5.30 9.96 0.91
N MET A 103 -4.97 11.07 0.24
CA MET A 103 -5.49 11.39 -1.10
C MET A 103 -5.21 10.29 -2.13
N ALA A 104 -4.14 9.51 -1.96
CA ALA A 104 -3.81 8.42 -2.87
C ALA A 104 -4.90 7.33 -2.92
N ALA A 105 -5.50 6.99 -1.77
CA ALA A 105 -6.59 6.01 -1.73
C ALA A 105 -7.87 6.54 -2.40
N LEU A 106 -8.17 7.83 -2.19
CA LEU A 106 -9.30 8.50 -2.84
C LEU A 106 -9.10 8.57 -4.36
N ALA A 107 -7.91 8.97 -4.79
CA ALA A 107 -7.54 9.05 -6.20
C ALA A 107 -7.65 7.68 -6.90
N CYS A 108 -7.12 6.62 -6.27
CA CYS A 108 -7.24 5.27 -6.81
C CYS A 108 -8.70 4.82 -6.91
N ALA A 109 -9.54 5.13 -5.91
CA ALA A 109 -10.96 4.81 -5.98
C ALA A 109 -11.67 5.52 -7.14
N ILE A 110 -11.34 6.78 -7.41
CA ILE A 110 -11.87 7.52 -8.58
C ILE A 110 -11.39 6.89 -9.89
N LEU A 111 -10.11 6.48 -9.97
CA LEU A 111 -9.55 5.85 -11.17
C LEU A 111 -10.11 4.45 -11.44
N GLU A 112 -10.38 3.67 -10.40
CA GLU A 112 -10.81 2.27 -10.51
C GLU A 112 -12.31 2.11 -10.65
N THR A 113 -13.12 2.94 -9.99
CA THR A 113 -14.57 2.80 -9.89
C THR A 113 -15.27 4.16 -9.76
N PRO A 114 -15.16 5.07 -10.76
CA PRO A 114 -15.81 6.38 -10.72
C PRO A 114 -17.33 6.27 -10.57
N GLU A 115 -17.96 5.25 -11.14
CA GLU A 115 -19.40 4.96 -11.02
C GLU A 115 -19.83 4.68 -9.57
N SER A 116 -18.91 4.28 -8.69
CA SER A 116 -19.21 4.00 -7.28
C SER A 116 -19.01 5.22 -6.39
N VAL A 117 -17.97 6.03 -6.65
CA VAL A 117 -17.52 7.08 -5.71
C VAL A 117 -17.58 8.50 -6.25
N TRP A 118 -17.60 8.69 -7.58
CA TRP A 118 -17.60 9.99 -8.22
C TRP A 118 -18.93 10.34 -8.89
N GLU A 119 -19.41 9.50 -9.80
CA GLU A 119 -20.62 9.76 -10.58
C GLU A 119 -21.87 10.03 -9.71
N PRO A 120 -22.07 9.34 -8.56
CA PRO A 120 -23.22 9.56 -7.70
C PRO A 120 -23.24 10.90 -6.95
N LEU A 121 -22.10 11.62 -6.94
CA LEU A 121 -22.00 12.92 -6.27
C LEU A 121 -22.70 14.00 -7.11
N THR A 122 -23.28 14.99 -6.45
CA THR A 122 -23.80 16.20 -7.11
C THR A 122 -22.64 17.05 -7.68
N ASP A 123 -22.93 17.98 -8.58
CA ASP A 123 -21.91 18.86 -9.16
C ASP A 123 -21.17 19.68 -8.09
N ALA A 124 -21.87 20.12 -7.03
CA ALA A 124 -21.26 20.85 -5.93
C ALA A 124 -20.31 19.94 -5.10
N GLU A 125 -20.70 18.71 -4.82
CA GLU A 125 -19.87 17.73 -4.10
C GLU A 125 -18.65 17.34 -4.93
N LYS A 126 -18.80 17.14 -6.24
CA LYS A 126 -17.68 16.92 -7.18
C LYS A 126 -16.71 18.08 -7.18
N ALA A 127 -17.21 19.31 -7.23
CA ALA A 127 -16.39 20.50 -7.19
C ALA A 127 -15.61 20.62 -5.87
N ASN A 128 -16.24 20.32 -4.73
CA ASN A 128 -15.59 20.30 -3.41
C ASN A 128 -14.50 19.24 -3.35
N LEU A 129 -14.80 18.00 -3.74
CA LEU A 129 -13.83 16.90 -3.74
C LEU A 129 -12.66 17.19 -4.66
N ALA A 130 -12.91 17.65 -5.89
CA ALA A 130 -11.84 18.00 -6.83
C ALA A 130 -10.96 19.14 -6.29
N LYS A 131 -11.57 20.20 -5.74
CA LYS A 131 -10.84 21.33 -5.15
C LYS A 131 -9.98 20.88 -3.96
N TRP A 132 -10.52 20.00 -3.10
CA TRP A 132 -9.79 19.49 -1.95
C TRP A 132 -8.60 18.62 -2.39
N LEU A 133 -8.78 17.73 -3.37
CA LEU A 133 -7.71 16.92 -3.95
C LEU A 133 -6.63 17.77 -4.63
N ASP A 134 -7.03 18.83 -5.37
CA ASP A 134 -6.10 19.73 -6.07
C ASP A 134 -5.17 20.49 -5.11
N THR A 135 -5.52 20.60 -3.83
CA THR A 135 -4.64 21.26 -2.83
C THR A 135 -3.23 20.65 -2.79
N ILE A 136 -3.06 19.37 -3.11
CA ILE A 136 -1.74 18.71 -3.19
C ILE A 136 -0.81 19.36 -4.22
N ASN A 137 -1.37 20.03 -5.23
CA ASN A 137 -0.61 20.75 -6.25
C ASN A 137 -0.07 22.10 -5.76
N HIS A 138 -0.55 22.62 -4.64
CA HIS A 138 -0.23 23.94 -4.12
C HIS A 138 0.68 23.91 -2.89
N HIS A 139 1.10 22.70 -2.46
CA HIS A 139 1.91 22.49 -1.26
C HIS A 139 3.19 21.72 -1.55
N ASP A 140 4.17 21.86 -0.65
CA ASP A 140 5.41 21.11 -0.69
C ASP A 140 5.19 19.69 -0.16
N LEU A 141 5.77 18.72 -0.87
CA LEU A 141 5.84 17.31 -0.47
C LEU A 141 7.30 16.93 -0.20
N PRO A 142 7.56 16.00 0.74
CA PRO A 142 8.91 15.46 0.89
C PRO A 142 9.34 14.72 -0.38
N GLY A 143 10.62 14.88 -0.75
CA GLY A 143 11.22 14.22 -1.91
C GLY A 143 11.41 12.72 -1.69
N CYS A 144 10.31 11.98 -1.61
CA CYS A 144 10.24 10.54 -1.43
C CYS A 144 9.00 9.98 -2.15
N ASN A 145 8.58 8.75 -1.85
CA ASN A 145 7.40 8.13 -2.44
C ASN A 145 6.13 9.01 -2.44
N TRP A 146 6.06 10.06 -1.64
CA TRP A 146 4.93 11.00 -1.60
C TRP A 146 4.67 11.69 -2.92
N LEU A 147 5.69 11.90 -3.75
CA LEU A 147 5.49 12.49 -5.08
C LEU A 147 4.52 11.66 -5.93
N LEU A 148 4.47 10.35 -5.71
CA LEU A 148 3.56 9.46 -6.41
C LEU A 148 2.09 9.65 -5.99
N PHE A 149 1.82 10.18 -4.79
CA PHE A 149 0.45 10.52 -4.38
C PHE A 149 -0.09 11.67 -5.23
N ARG A 150 0.72 12.72 -5.45
CA ARG A 150 0.35 13.84 -6.33
C ARG A 150 0.13 13.39 -7.77
N VAL A 151 0.97 12.48 -8.25
CA VAL A 151 0.80 11.89 -9.59
C VAL A 151 -0.55 11.18 -9.70
N LEU A 152 -0.91 10.34 -8.72
CA LEU A 152 -2.19 9.62 -8.72
C LEU A 152 -3.39 10.56 -8.62
N VAL A 153 -3.30 11.61 -7.81
CA VAL A 153 -4.35 12.64 -7.71
C VAL A 153 -4.57 13.33 -9.05
N ASN A 154 -3.50 13.76 -9.72
CA ASN A 154 -3.63 14.42 -11.01
C ASN A 154 -4.19 13.48 -12.10
N LEU A 155 -3.78 12.21 -12.10
CA LEU A 155 -4.39 11.21 -13.01
C LEU A 155 -5.88 11.00 -12.73
N ALA A 156 -6.28 10.99 -11.45
CA ALA A 156 -7.68 10.86 -11.08
C ALA A 156 -8.51 12.07 -11.51
N LEU A 157 -8.03 13.28 -11.26
CA LEU A 157 -8.70 14.52 -11.67
C LEU A 157 -8.82 14.61 -13.19
N ASP A 158 -7.75 14.29 -13.93
CA ASP A 158 -7.76 14.23 -15.40
C ASP A 158 -8.79 13.22 -15.92
N SER A 159 -8.89 12.05 -15.29
CA SER A 159 -9.82 10.98 -15.71
C SER A 159 -11.31 11.35 -15.59
N VAL A 160 -11.62 12.32 -14.73
CA VAL A 160 -13.00 12.83 -14.51
C VAL A 160 -13.17 14.27 -15.02
N GLU A 161 -12.26 14.72 -15.89
CA GLU A 161 -12.29 16.03 -16.57
C GLU A 161 -12.31 17.23 -15.61
N MET A 162 -11.68 17.10 -14.45
CA MET A 162 -11.52 18.18 -13.48
C MET A 162 -10.16 18.86 -13.64
N PRO A 163 -10.03 20.14 -13.18
CA PRO A 163 -8.74 20.82 -13.20
C PRO A 163 -7.64 20.01 -12.49
N CYS A 164 -6.47 19.89 -13.13
CA CYS A 164 -5.33 19.13 -12.63
C CYS A 164 -4.02 19.74 -13.11
N ASP A 165 -2.89 19.39 -12.49
CA ASP A 165 -1.55 19.82 -12.89
C ASP A 165 -0.72 18.63 -13.40
N MET A 166 -0.99 18.21 -14.65
CA MET A 166 -0.24 17.13 -15.29
C MET A 166 1.23 17.48 -15.56
N ALA A 167 1.58 18.78 -15.64
CA ALA A 167 2.97 19.20 -15.79
C ALA A 167 3.76 18.94 -14.50
N ARG A 168 3.14 19.22 -13.34
CA ARG A 168 3.73 18.93 -12.03
C ARG A 168 3.82 17.41 -11.79
N ALA A 169 2.79 16.66 -12.15
CA ALA A 169 2.84 15.20 -12.09
C ALA A 169 3.97 14.61 -12.96
N ALA A 170 4.17 15.13 -14.16
CA ALA A 170 5.28 14.71 -15.03
C ALA A 170 6.66 15.06 -14.45
N ALA A 171 6.79 16.22 -13.79
CA ALA A 171 8.02 16.62 -13.09
C ALA A 171 8.30 15.68 -11.90
N ASP A 172 7.28 15.32 -11.11
CA ASP A 172 7.42 14.37 -10.01
C ASP A 172 7.86 12.99 -10.50
N MET A 173 7.28 12.51 -11.61
CA MET A 173 7.71 11.24 -12.20
C MET A 173 9.15 11.27 -12.68
N ALA A 174 9.60 12.41 -13.23
CA ALA A 174 10.99 12.59 -13.63
C ALA A 174 11.93 12.63 -12.42
N GLU A 175 11.47 13.13 -11.27
CA GLU A 175 12.23 13.10 -10.02
C GLU A 175 12.34 11.66 -9.47
N VAL A 176 11.23 10.92 -9.42
CA VAL A 176 11.20 9.50 -9.01
C VAL A 176 12.12 8.65 -9.89
N ASP A 177 12.21 8.92 -11.19
CA ASP A 177 13.10 8.21 -12.11
C ASP A 177 14.59 8.32 -11.73
N LYS A 178 15.01 9.41 -11.08
CA LYS A 178 16.39 9.61 -10.60
C LYS A 178 16.74 8.71 -9.42
N TRP A 179 15.75 8.20 -8.69
CA TRP A 179 15.95 7.34 -7.53
C TRP A 179 16.13 5.86 -7.90
N TYR A 180 16.04 5.54 -9.19
CA TYR A 180 16.29 4.19 -9.68
C TYR A 180 17.73 3.78 -9.41
N VAL A 181 17.91 2.61 -8.78
CA VAL A 181 19.24 2.07 -8.44
C VAL A 181 19.68 1.04 -9.51
N ALA A 182 19.12 -0.12 -9.47
CA ALA A 182 19.39 -1.23 -10.41
C ALA A 182 18.38 -2.36 -10.16
N ASP A 183 18.26 -3.31 -11.08
CA ASP A 183 17.46 -4.54 -10.93
C ASP A 183 16.02 -4.31 -10.49
N GLY A 184 15.44 -3.18 -10.86
CA GLY A 184 14.11 -2.76 -10.46
C GLY A 184 14.05 -2.01 -9.14
N TRP A 185 15.09 -1.95 -8.33
CA TRP A 185 15.10 -1.26 -7.04
C TRP A 185 15.21 0.26 -7.17
N TYR A 186 14.56 0.93 -6.24
CA TYR A 186 14.65 2.39 -6.03
C TYR A 186 15.16 2.69 -4.63
N SER A 187 15.80 3.83 -4.45
CA SER A 187 15.87 4.49 -3.16
C SER A 187 14.54 5.22 -2.90
N ASP A 188 14.09 5.30 -1.66
CA ASP A 188 12.94 6.13 -1.30
C ASP A 188 13.38 7.57 -1.05
N GLY A 189 13.61 8.30 -2.13
CA GLY A 189 14.23 9.61 -2.20
C GLY A 189 15.66 9.57 -2.72
N PRO A 190 16.37 10.73 -2.74
CA PRO A 190 17.72 10.84 -3.25
C PRO A 190 18.71 9.91 -2.50
N ALA A 191 19.36 9.02 -3.24
CA ALA A 191 20.22 7.98 -2.65
C ALA A 191 21.56 8.52 -2.08
N ASP A 192 21.98 9.71 -2.51
CA ASP A 192 23.15 10.42 -2.00
C ASP A 192 22.90 11.10 -0.65
N ILE A 193 21.63 11.35 -0.31
CA ILE A 193 21.25 11.95 0.98
C ILE A 193 20.94 10.82 1.96
N LYS A 194 20.09 9.87 1.58
CA LYS A 194 19.64 8.78 2.44
C LYS A 194 19.14 7.59 1.63
N PRO A 195 20.00 6.60 1.34
CA PRO A 195 19.59 5.44 0.57
C PRO A 195 18.66 4.55 1.41
N GLN A 196 17.35 4.65 1.19
CA GLN A 196 16.36 3.78 1.84
C GLN A 196 15.80 2.76 0.84
N LYS A 197 16.08 1.48 1.08
CA LYS A 197 15.69 0.36 0.21
C LYS A 197 14.95 -0.70 1.03
N ASP A 198 13.78 -0.34 1.50
CA ASP A 198 12.92 -1.15 2.37
C ASP A 198 11.58 -1.48 1.69
N TYR A 199 10.56 -1.80 2.46
CA TYR A 199 9.22 -2.12 1.97
C TYR A 199 8.50 -0.96 1.26
N TYR A 200 9.00 0.29 1.34
CA TYR A 200 8.48 1.36 0.49
C TYR A 200 8.78 1.14 -0.99
N ASN A 201 9.71 0.22 -1.34
CA ASN A 201 9.78 -0.30 -2.69
C ASN A 201 8.50 -1.08 -3.05
N PRO A 202 8.20 -2.27 -2.47
CA PRO A 202 7.09 -3.09 -2.95
C PRO A 202 5.71 -2.50 -2.68
N TRP A 203 5.45 -1.85 -1.53
CA TRP A 203 4.09 -1.38 -1.21
C TRP A 203 3.80 0.07 -1.56
N ALA A 204 4.79 0.84 -2.00
CA ALA A 204 4.64 2.22 -2.45
C ALA A 204 5.21 2.41 -3.86
N ILE A 205 6.52 2.61 -4.04
CA ILE A 205 7.10 3.00 -5.32
C ILE A 205 6.71 2.01 -6.44
N GLN A 206 6.97 0.72 -6.24
CA GLN A 206 6.64 -0.30 -7.24
C GLN A 206 5.12 -0.45 -7.42
N TYR A 207 4.36 -0.45 -6.34
CA TYR A 207 2.91 -0.54 -6.39
C TYR A 207 2.31 0.61 -7.21
N TYR A 208 2.71 1.85 -6.94
CA TYR A 208 2.20 3.03 -7.65
C TYR A 208 2.72 3.13 -9.08
N THR A 209 3.95 2.68 -9.37
CA THR A 209 4.44 2.63 -10.75
C THR A 209 3.71 1.55 -11.56
N VAL A 210 3.25 0.45 -10.93
CA VAL A 210 2.32 -0.49 -11.57
C VAL A 210 1.00 0.20 -11.90
N LEU A 211 0.37 0.89 -10.95
CA LEU A 211 -0.87 1.64 -11.19
C LEU A 211 -0.68 2.67 -12.32
N TYR A 212 0.41 3.46 -12.27
CA TYR A 212 0.76 4.40 -13.33
C TYR A 212 0.86 3.71 -14.69
N SER A 213 1.50 2.55 -14.77
CA SER A 213 1.68 1.81 -16.02
C SER A 213 0.38 1.31 -16.65
N VAL A 214 -0.71 1.33 -15.89
CA VAL A 214 -2.06 1.00 -16.37
C VAL A 214 -2.85 2.27 -16.68
N PHE A 215 -2.96 3.18 -15.71
CA PHE A 215 -3.80 4.38 -15.86
C PHE A 215 -3.22 5.40 -16.84
N ALA A 216 -1.90 5.55 -16.90
CA ALA A 216 -1.23 6.44 -17.84
C ALA A 216 -0.75 5.75 -19.14
N ALA A 217 -1.14 4.49 -19.38
CA ALA A 217 -0.65 3.73 -20.54
C ALA A 217 -0.90 4.42 -21.90
N LYS A 218 -1.98 5.18 -22.03
CA LYS A 218 -2.34 5.90 -23.25
C LYS A 218 -1.64 7.26 -23.37
N SER A 219 -1.51 7.98 -22.25
CA SER A 219 -0.95 9.33 -22.21
C SER A 219 0.58 9.34 -22.16
N ASP A 220 1.20 8.34 -21.50
CA ASP A 220 2.66 8.17 -21.39
C ASP A 220 3.09 6.71 -21.62
N PRO A 221 2.95 6.18 -22.84
CA PRO A 221 3.24 4.78 -23.15
C PRO A 221 4.72 4.42 -22.94
N ALA A 222 5.62 5.36 -23.12
CA ALA A 222 7.06 5.13 -22.98
C ALA A 222 7.43 4.86 -21.50
N ARG A 223 6.96 5.69 -20.59
CA ARG A 223 7.19 5.50 -19.15
C ARG A 223 6.42 4.31 -18.61
N ALA A 224 5.20 4.07 -19.08
CA ALA A 224 4.44 2.87 -18.74
C ALA A 224 5.23 1.60 -19.08
N ALA A 225 5.82 1.51 -20.28
CA ALA A 225 6.66 0.38 -20.69
C ALA A 225 7.95 0.25 -19.83
N LEU A 226 8.60 1.38 -19.52
CA LEU A 226 9.78 1.42 -18.66
C LEU A 226 9.47 0.86 -17.25
N TYR A 227 8.35 1.27 -16.65
CA TYR A 227 7.97 0.78 -15.32
C TYR A 227 7.59 -0.69 -15.33
N ARG A 228 6.91 -1.17 -16.35
CA ARG A 228 6.61 -2.61 -16.51
C ARG A 228 7.89 -3.46 -16.54
N ASP A 229 8.95 -3.00 -17.21
CA ASP A 229 10.26 -3.66 -17.21
C ASP A 229 10.92 -3.64 -15.82
N ARG A 230 10.97 -2.45 -15.17
CA ARG A 230 11.56 -2.29 -13.83
C ARG A 230 10.82 -3.12 -12.77
N VAL A 231 9.49 -3.09 -12.79
CA VAL A 231 8.61 -3.88 -11.90
C VAL A 231 8.85 -5.38 -12.07
N THR A 232 9.00 -5.85 -13.31
CA THR A 232 9.29 -7.27 -13.60
C THR A 232 10.62 -7.69 -12.99
N LYS A 233 11.68 -6.90 -13.19
CA LYS A 233 12.99 -7.13 -12.58
C LYS A 233 12.94 -7.13 -11.06
N PHE A 234 12.26 -6.13 -10.49
CA PHE A 234 12.08 -6.02 -9.03
C PHE A 234 11.40 -7.26 -8.45
N GLY A 235 10.28 -7.71 -9.04
CA GLY A 235 9.51 -8.83 -8.52
C GLY A 235 10.29 -10.14 -8.47
N GLN A 236 11.20 -10.37 -9.41
CA GLN A 236 12.11 -11.52 -9.39
C GLN A 236 13.08 -11.47 -8.21
N GLN A 237 13.54 -10.26 -7.84
CA GLN A 237 14.44 -10.06 -6.70
C GLN A 237 13.69 -10.10 -5.37
N PHE A 238 12.51 -9.46 -5.30
CA PHE A 238 11.74 -9.30 -4.08
C PHE A 238 11.18 -10.62 -3.53
N ALA A 239 10.93 -11.62 -4.39
CA ALA A 239 10.49 -12.96 -3.97
C ALA A 239 11.44 -13.61 -2.96
N ARG A 240 12.71 -13.23 -2.97
CA ARG A 240 13.72 -13.72 -2.03
C ARG A 240 13.49 -13.26 -0.58
N TRP A 241 12.65 -12.25 -0.37
CA TRP A 241 12.33 -11.74 0.96
C TRP A 241 11.29 -12.59 1.70
N PHE A 242 10.68 -13.56 1.03
CA PHE A 242 9.70 -14.47 1.62
C PHE A 242 10.35 -15.82 1.92
N ASP A 243 10.01 -16.38 3.09
CA ASP A 243 10.32 -17.77 3.39
C ASP A 243 9.25 -18.73 2.84
N GLU A 244 9.49 -20.02 2.97
CA GLU A 244 8.59 -21.05 2.44
C GLU A 244 7.23 -21.09 3.15
N ASN A 245 7.14 -20.57 4.37
CA ASN A 245 5.93 -20.52 5.18
C ASN A 245 5.13 -19.23 4.98
N GLY A 246 5.65 -18.28 4.20
CA GLY A 246 5.00 -17.00 3.93
C GLY A 246 5.39 -15.87 4.85
N ALA A 247 6.30 -16.08 5.80
CA ALA A 247 6.91 -14.97 6.52
C ALA A 247 7.78 -14.15 5.57
N ALA A 248 7.76 -12.82 5.72
CA ALA A 248 8.66 -11.95 5.00
C ALA A 248 9.67 -11.30 5.95
N LEU A 249 10.79 -10.80 5.43
CA LEU A 249 11.84 -10.18 6.24
C LEU A 249 11.29 -9.04 7.11
N PRO A 250 11.53 -9.03 8.42
CA PRO A 250 11.13 -7.92 9.30
C PRO A 250 12.18 -6.81 9.25
N PHE A 251 12.33 -6.15 8.09
CA PHE A 251 13.36 -5.15 7.81
C PHE A 251 12.74 -3.81 7.43
N GLY A 252 13.21 -2.74 8.05
CA GLY A 252 12.77 -1.38 7.75
C GLY A 252 11.57 -0.91 8.56
N ARG A 253 11.03 0.23 8.16
CA ARG A 253 9.95 0.98 8.84
C ARG A 253 8.56 0.53 8.41
N SER A 254 7.56 1.00 9.15
CA SER A 254 6.12 0.83 8.85
C SER A 254 5.66 -0.63 8.76
N LEU A 255 6.34 -1.54 9.44
CA LEU A 255 6.05 -2.97 9.39
C LEU A 255 4.66 -3.33 9.95
N THR A 256 3.96 -2.38 10.57
CA THR A 256 2.56 -2.51 10.96
C THR A 256 1.61 -2.71 9.77
N TYR A 257 2.05 -2.39 8.55
CA TYR A 257 1.27 -2.64 7.32
C TYR A 257 1.17 -4.14 6.95
N ARG A 258 1.89 -5.01 7.61
CA ARG A 258 1.78 -6.48 7.64
C ARG A 258 1.42 -7.12 6.30
N ILE A 259 0.12 -7.37 6.06
CA ILE A 259 -0.40 -8.02 4.84
C ILE A 259 -0.05 -7.26 3.56
N GLY A 260 0.32 -6.00 3.65
CA GLY A 260 0.84 -5.20 2.55
C GLY A 260 2.16 -5.72 1.96
N GLN A 261 2.89 -6.58 2.69
CA GLN A 261 4.14 -7.18 2.20
C GLN A 261 3.97 -7.92 0.87
N SER A 262 2.80 -8.53 0.62
CA SER A 262 2.51 -9.23 -0.63
C SER A 262 1.69 -8.43 -1.64
N ALA A 263 1.29 -7.19 -1.32
CA ALA A 263 0.44 -6.34 -2.17
C ALA A 263 1.05 -6.05 -3.55
N PHE A 264 2.38 -5.97 -3.64
CA PHE A 264 3.09 -5.81 -4.90
C PHE A 264 2.72 -6.89 -5.93
N TYR A 265 2.68 -8.17 -5.51
CA TYR A 265 2.30 -9.25 -6.43
C TYR A 265 0.83 -9.19 -6.83
N SER A 266 -0.04 -8.68 -5.94
CA SER A 266 -1.44 -8.41 -6.30
C SER A 266 -1.55 -7.37 -7.41
N ALA A 267 -0.78 -6.29 -7.31
CA ALA A 267 -0.72 -5.27 -8.35
C ALA A 267 -0.14 -5.80 -9.66
N CYS A 268 0.91 -6.63 -9.62
CA CYS A 268 1.45 -7.28 -10.82
C CYS A 268 0.39 -8.12 -11.53
N ILE A 269 -0.33 -8.97 -10.80
CA ILE A 269 -1.37 -9.84 -11.36
C ILE A 269 -2.49 -8.98 -11.97
N TRP A 270 -2.95 -7.95 -11.27
CA TRP A 270 -3.98 -7.03 -11.76
C TRP A 270 -3.56 -6.32 -13.06
N ALA A 271 -2.30 -5.92 -13.17
CA ALA A 271 -1.77 -5.25 -14.36
C ALA A 271 -1.35 -6.21 -15.48
N GLY A 272 -1.55 -7.53 -15.34
CA GLY A 272 -1.08 -8.53 -16.30
C GLY A 272 0.43 -8.60 -16.42
N LEU A 273 1.15 -8.39 -15.30
CA LEU A 273 2.61 -8.52 -15.21
C LEU A 273 2.99 -9.86 -14.55
N GLU A 274 3.95 -10.54 -15.11
CA GLU A 274 4.41 -11.86 -14.64
C GLU A 274 5.92 -11.85 -14.30
N PRO A 275 6.34 -11.13 -13.23
CA PRO A 275 7.72 -11.24 -12.75
C PRO A 275 8.08 -12.69 -12.34
N LEU A 276 7.07 -13.46 -11.94
CA LEU A 276 7.09 -14.88 -11.64
C LEU A 276 5.84 -15.54 -12.24
N PRO A 277 5.83 -16.87 -12.47
CA PRO A 277 4.62 -17.56 -12.90
C PRO A 277 3.42 -17.26 -11.99
N LEU A 278 2.24 -17.09 -12.56
CA LEU A 278 1.01 -16.76 -11.82
C LEU A 278 0.75 -17.67 -10.59
N PRO A 279 0.90 -19.02 -10.68
CA PRO A 279 0.74 -19.88 -9.50
C PRO A 279 1.73 -19.58 -8.37
N VAL A 280 2.94 -19.15 -8.69
CA VAL A 280 3.98 -18.79 -7.70
C VAL A 280 3.61 -17.48 -7.00
N MET A 281 3.20 -16.46 -7.76
CA MET A 281 2.73 -15.19 -7.19
C MET A 281 1.50 -15.40 -6.29
N LYS A 282 0.53 -16.20 -6.72
CA LYS A 282 -0.60 -16.63 -5.89
C LYS A 282 -0.11 -17.33 -4.62
N GLY A 283 0.87 -18.21 -4.74
CA GLY A 283 1.48 -18.92 -3.61
C GLY A 283 2.10 -17.97 -2.58
N ILE A 284 2.82 -16.94 -3.01
CA ILE A 284 3.40 -15.92 -2.12
C ILE A 284 2.28 -15.19 -1.38
N ILE A 285 1.27 -14.69 -2.09
CA ILE A 285 0.15 -13.94 -1.50
C ILE A 285 -0.59 -14.79 -0.47
N VAL A 286 -1.00 -16.01 -0.85
CA VAL A 286 -1.79 -16.89 0.00
C VAL A 286 -1.02 -17.31 1.25
N ARG A 287 0.27 -17.67 1.13
CA ARG A 287 1.09 -18.05 2.29
C ARG A 287 1.34 -16.85 3.21
N ASN A 288 1.62 -15.67 2.66
CA ASN A 288 1.83 -14.47 3.47
C ASN A 288 0.56 -14.06 4.22
N LEU A 289 -0.60 -14.05 3.56
CA LEU A 289 -1.88 -13.78 4.23
C LEU A 289 -2.16 -14.79 5.34
N ASN A 290 -2.00 -16.10 5.08
CA ASN A 290 -2.21 -17.13 6.10
C ASN A 290 -1.20 -17.03 7.25
N TRP A 291 0.04 -16.62 6.98
CA TRP A 291 1.04 -16.38 8.01
C TRP A 291 0.61 -15.29 8.98
N TRP A 292 0.05 -14.19 8.44
CA TRP A 292 -0.47 -13.08 9.24
C TRP A 292 -1.75 -13.45 10.00
N LEU A 293 -2.69 -14.15 9.35
CA LEU A 293 -3.96 -14.56 9.96
C LEU A 293 -3.80 -15.59 11.09
N ALA A 294 -2.66 -16.26 11.16
CA ALA A 294 -2.31 -17.14 12.27
C ALA A 294 -1.76 -16.39 13.51
N ARG A 295 -1.66 -15.06 13.44
CA ARG A 295 -1.12 -14.22 14.52
C ARG A 295 -2.20 -13.35 15.14
N PRO A 296 -2.02 -12.89 16.39
CA PRO A 296 -2.98 -12.01 17.07
C PRO A 296 -2.83 -10.57 16.56
N ILE A 297 -3.20 -10.33 15.29
CA ILE A 297 -3.12 -9.02 14.64
C ILE A 297 -4.40 -8.18 14.81
N PHE A 298 -5.45 -8.78 15.33
CA PHE A 298 -6.72 -8.13 15.64
C PHE A 298 -6.87 -7.95 17.15
N ASP A 299 -7.59 -6.91 17.54
CA ASP A 299 -8.10 -6.80 18.91
C ASP A 299 -9.33 -7.72 19.13
N ARG A 300 -9.94 -7.59 20.31
CA ARG A 300 -11.14 -8.37 20.69
C ARG A 300 -12.36 -8.05 19.81
N ASP A 301 -12.42 -6.85 19.22
CA ASP A 301 -13.56 -6.35 18.44
C ASP A 301 -13.34 -6.59 16.92
N GLY A 302 -12.22 -7.22 16.55
CA GLY A 302 -11.88 -7.58 15.17
C GLY A 302 -11.17 -6.49 14.39
N VAL A 303 -10.76 -5.38 15.04
CA VAL A 303 -10.03 -4.28 14.42
C VAL A 303 -8.54 -4.60 14.37
N LEU A 304 -7.86 -4.24 13.26
CA LEU A 304 -6.40 -4.39 13.15
C LEU A 304 -5.68 -3.50 14.17
N THR A 305 -4.70 -4.08 14.84
CA THR A 305 -3.88 -3.39 15.83
C THR A 305 -2.55 -2.91 15.26
N ILE A 306 -2.02 -1.81 15.81
CA ILE A 306 -0.61 -1.45 15.62
C ILE A 306 0.29 -2.55 16.19
N GLY A 307 1.35 -2.88 15.47
CA GLY A 307 2.32 -3.90 15.86
C GLY A 307 2.80 -4.73 14.68
N TYR A 308 3.66 -5.70 14.93
CA TYR A 308 4.13 -6.67 13.94
C TYR A 308 3.49 -8.04 14.19
N GLY A 309 4.14 -8.97 14.87
CA GLY A 309 3.60 -10.30 15.15
C GLY A 309 2.47 -10.32 16.20
N TYR A 310 2.30 -9.24 16.96
CA TYR A 310 1.29 -9.04 18.00
C TYR A 310 1.10 -7.53 18.23
N PRO A 311 0.07 -7.10 18.98
CA PRO A 311 -0.14 -5.69 19.29
C PRO A 311 1.03 -5.10 20.06
N GLN A 312 1.68 -4.07 19.51
CA GLN A 312 2.84 -3.41 20.11
C GLN A 312 3.02 -2.00 19.54
N GLN A 313 2.96 -1.00 20.41
CA GLN A 313 3.10 0.41 20.03
C GLN A 313 4.57 0.81 19.78
N TYR A 314 5.53 0.20 20.45
CA TYR A 314 6.94 0.58 20.35
C TYR A 314 7.55 0.42 18.95
N MET A 315 6.98 -0.45 18.11
CA MET A 315 7.45 -0.59 16.74
C MET A 315 6.84 0.43 15.77
N ALA A 316 5.83 1.21 16.22
CA ALA A 316 5.15 2.18 15.38
C ALA A 316 6.06 3.35 15.01
N GLU A 317 5.79 3.94 13.86
CA GLU A 317 6.33 5.24 13.48
C GLU A 317 5.48 6.35 14.09
N GLN A 318 6.06 7.53 14.22
CA GLN A 318 5.34 8.74 14.66
C GLN A 318 4.16 9.15 13.74
N TYR A 319 4.01 8.48 12.60
CA TYR A 319 2.90 8.64 11.64
C TYR A 319 2.03 7.38 11.53
N ASN A 320 2.13 6.44 12.46
CA ASN A 320 1.27 5.25 12.46
C ASN A 320 0.10 5.42 13.44
N ALA A 321 -1.00 5.98 12.96
CA ALA A 321 -2.28 6.03 13.65
C ALA A 321 -2.99 4.66 13.63
N PRO A 322 -4.08 4.46 14.39
CA PRO A 322 -4.82 3.20 14.42
C PRO A 322 -5.31 2.72 13.05
N GLY A 323 -5.56 3.63 12.11
CA GLY A 323 -5.88 3.32 10.71
C GLY A 323 -4.71 2.80 9.88
N SER A 324 -3.47 3.01 10.31
CA SER A 324 -2.27 2.69 9.54
C SER A 324 -2.17 1.22 9.08
N PRO A 325 -2.53 0.20 9.87
CA PRO A 325 -2.47 -1.19 9.41
C PRO A 325 -3.32 -1.47 8.17
N TYR A 326 -4.38 -0.70 7.95
CA TYR A 326 -5.27 -0.84 6.79
C TYR A 326 -4.63 -0.43 5.46
N TRP A 327 -3.45 0.20 5.46
CA TRP A 327 -2.62 0.34 4.27
C TRP A 327 -2.31 -1.01 3.59
N GLY A 328 -2.22 -2.08 4.39
CA GLY A 328 -2.01 -3.44 3.91
C GLY A 328 -3.15 -3.98 3.04
N LEU A 329 -4.34 -3.38 3.07
CA LEU A 329 -5.48 -3.78 2.24
C LEU A 329 -5.23 -3.64 0.74
N LYS A 330 -4.16 -2.99 0.32
CA LYS A 330 -3.66 -2.98 -1.07
C LYS A 330 -3.52 -4.38 -1.68
N VAL A 331 -3.34 -5.41 -0.87
CA VAL A 331 -3.33 -6.80 -1.32
C VAL A 331 -4.64 -7.22 -1.99
N PHE A 332 -5.76 -6.55 -1.67
CA PHE A 332 -7.08 -6.83 -2.23
C PHE A 332 -7.34 -6.21 -3.60
N LEU A 333 -6.35 -5.55 -4.22
CA LEU A 333 -6.45 -5.11 -5.64
C LEU A 333 -6.85 -6.26 -6.58
N LEU A 334 -6.56 -7.50 -6.19
CA LEU A 334 -7.02 -8.71 -6.87
C LEU A 334 -8.55 -8.79 -7.03
N LEU A 335 -9.34 -8.18 -6.15
CA LEU A 335 -10.79 -8.23 -6.23
C LEU A 335 -11.36 -7.50 -7.45
N ALA A 336 -10.57 -6.62 -8.09
CA ALA A 336 -10.91 -6.00 -9.36
C ALA A 336 -10.84 -6.97 -10.56
N LEU A 337 -10.20 -8.12 -10.40
CA LEU A 337 -10.09 -9.12 -11.47
C LEU A 337 -11.48 -9.70 -11.82
N PRO A 338 -11.76 -9.93 -13.10
CA PRO A 338 -12.99 -10.59 -13.53
C PRO A 338 -13.09 -12.01 -12.95
N ASP A 339 -14.30 -12.54 -12.85
CA ASP A 339 -14.60 -13.81 -12.18
C ASP A 339 -13.95 -15.02 -12.88
N ASP A 340 -13.70 -14.92 -14.18
CA ASP A 340 -13.05 -15.94 -15.01
C ASP A 340 -11.52 -15.80 -15.08
N HIS A 341 -10.94 -14.81 -14.37
CA HIS A 341 -9.49 -14.62 -14.40
C HIS A 341 -8.75 -15.86 -13.87
N PRO A 342 -7.66 -16.31 -14.56
CA PRO A 342 -6.91 -17.53 -14.21
C PRO A 342 -6.40 -17.56 -12.77
N PHE A 343 -6.19 -16.42 -12.13
CA PHE A 343 -5.81 -16.33 -10.71
C PHE A 343 -6.78 -17.10 -9.80
N TRP A 344 -8.08 -17.06 -10.07
CA TRP A 344 -9.09 -17.67 -9.22
C TRP A 344 -9.09 -19.19 -9.27
N THR A 345 -8.63 -19.77 -10.38
CA THR A 345 -8.60 -21.23 -10.58
C THR A 345 -7.20 -21.83 -10.46
N ALA A 346 -6.14 -21.03 -10.54
CA ALA A 346 -4.76 -21.51 -10.41
C ALA A 346 -4.51 -22.11 -9.02
N GLU A 347 -3.80 -23.23 -8.97
CA GLU A 347 -3.28 -23.77 -7.71
C GLU A 347 -2.08 -22.93 -7.23
N ALA A 348 -2.03 -22.65 -5.92
CA ALA A 348 -0.94 -21.91 -5.31
C ALA A 348 0.34 -22.77 -5.32
N ALA A 349 1.35 -22.35 -6.06
CA ALA A 349 2.62 -23.06 -6.14
C ALA A 349 3.63 -22.61 -5.07
N PRO A 350 4.58 -23.46 -4.67
CA PRO A 350 5.70 -23.07 -3.82
C PRO A 350 6.61 -22.07 -4.53
N LEU A 351 7.51 -21.45 -3.77
CA LEU A 351 8.62 -20.70 -4.37
C LEU A 351 9.48 -21.63 -5.24
N PRO A 352 10.05 -21.13 -6.35
CA PRO A 352 10.97 -21.91 -7.17
C PRO A 352 12.17 -22.42 -6.36
N VAL A 353 12.67 -23.59 -6.73
CA VAL A 353 13.77 -24.24 -6.00
C VAL A 353 15.04 -23.37 -5.96
N GLU A 354 15.26 -22.53 -6.96
CA GLU A 354 16.36 -21.58 -7.04
C GLU A 354 16.28 -20.51 -5.96
N LEU A 355 15.07 -20.25 -5.47
CA LEU A 355 14.80 -19.28 -4.39
C LEU A 355 14.77 -19.95 -3.01
N THR A 356 14.58 -21.27 -2.93
CA THR A 356 14.42 -22.00 -1.65
C THR A 356 15.66 -22.81 -1.27
N ARG A 357 16.56 -23.08 -2.21
CA ARG A 357 17.82 -23.80 -1.93
C ARG A 357 18.61 -23.11 -0.83
N ALA A 358 19.00 -23.90 0.19
CA ALA A 358 19.90 -23.42 1.24
C ALA A 358 21.21 -22.86 0.65
N GLY A 359 21.63 -21.71 1.16
CA GLY A 359 22.81 -21.01 0.66
C GLY A 359 22.72 -19.50 0.84
N VAL A 360 23.71 -18.82 0.30
CA VAL A 360 23.88 -17.37 0.40
C VAL A 360 23.75 -16.73 -0.98
N THR A 361 23.00 -15.64 -1.06
CA THR A 361 22.79 -14.85 -2.29
C THR A 361 22.96 -13.36 -2.00
N GLY A 362 23.82 -12.69 -2.75
CA GLY A 362 23.93 -11.23 -2.69
C GLY A 362 22.72 -10.56 -3.36
N GLN A 363 22.26 -9.48 -2.75
CA GLN A 363 21.24 -8.59 -3.31
C GLN A 363 21.75 -7.12 -3.21
N PRO A 364 22.75 -6.76 -4.03
CA PRO A 364 23.45 -5.48 -3.90
C PRO A 364 22.52 -4.29 -4.11
N SER A 365 21.51 -4.40 -4.97
CA SER A 365 20.53 -3.32 -5.18
C SER A 365 19.69 -3.00 -3.96
N ALA A 366 19.60 -3.93 -2.98
CA ALA A 366 18.93 -3.75 -1.70
C ALA A 366 19.92 -3.60 -0.52
N ASP A 367 21.23 -3.59 -0.77
CA ASP A 367 22.31 -3.61 0.23
C ASP A 367 22.20 -4.78 1.22
N LEU A 368 21.74 -5.94 0.76
CA LEU A 368 21.54 -7.12 1.59
C LEU A 368 22.33 -8.34 1.08
N LEU A 369 22.74 -9.18 2.04
CA LEU A 369 23.17 -10.53 1.78
C LEU A 369 22.11 -11.46 2.39
N LEU A 370 21.46 -12.27 1.56
CA LEU A 370 20.40 -13.17 1.98
C LEU A 370 20.94 -14.57 2.17
N GLN A 371 20.63 -15.20 3.30
CA GLN A 371 20.97 -16.60 3.58
C GLN A 371 19.72 -17.41 3.84
N ARG A 372 19.46 -18.38 2.99
CA ARG A 372 18.42 -19.37 3.22
C ARG A 372 18.99 -20.52 4.04
N LEU A 373 18.34 -20.81 5.17
CA LEU A 373 18.72 -21.90 6.07
C LEU A 373 18.06 -23.22 5.62
N PRO A 374 18.63 -24.40 6.04
CA PRO A 374 18.08 -25.71 5.67
C PRO A 374 16.64 -25.96 6.17
N ASP A 375 16.20 -25.24 7.20
CA ASP A 375 14.85 -25.32 7.76
C ASP A 375 13.86 -24.33 7.13
N GLY A 376 14.23 -23.70 6.00
CA GLY A 376 13.42 -22.76 5.22
C GLY A 376 13.42 -21.33 5.72
N GLN A 377 14.01 -21.04 6.88
CA GLN A 377 14.14 -19.67 7.38
C GLN A 377 15.05 -18.81 6.50
N LEU A 378 14.85 -17.52 6.55
CA LEU A 378 15.65 -16.54 5.84
C LEU A 378 16.35 -15.59 6.81
N ASN A 379 17.67 -15.48 6.70
CA ASN A 379 18.45 -14.41 7.28
C ASN A 379 18.73 -13.35 6.22
N ALA A 380 18.65 -12.08 6.59
CA ALA A 380 19.18 -10.97 5.82
C ALA A 380 20.28 -10.28 6.63
N TYR A 381 21.46 -10.24 6.09
CA TYR A 381 22.60 -9.50 6.65
C TYR A 381 22.61 -8.12 6.01
N SER A 382 22.55 -7.10 6.87
CA SER A 382 22.62 -5.68 6.48
C SER A 382 23.99 -5.13 6.84
N PRO A 383 24.55 -4.16 6.06
CA PRO A 383 25.74 -3.43 6.48
C PRO A 383 25.53 -2.60 7.76
N ALA A 384 24.31 -2.59 8.27
CA ALA A 384 23.81 -1.78 9.38
C ALA A 384 23.94 -0.28 9.12
N ASN A 385 22.82 0.40 9.05
CA ASN A 385 22.78 1.85 8.95
C ASN A 385 22.61 2.44 10.35
N TYR A 386 23.60 3.25 10.78
CA TYR A 386 23.60 3.93 12.07
C TYR A 386 23.40 5.45 11.94
N GLU A 387 23.04 5.93 10.78
CA GLU A 387 22.70 7.34 10.64
C GLU A 387 21.53 7.71 11.54
N LYS A 388 21.64 8.85 12.19
CA LYS A 388 20.57 9.36 13.05
C LYS A 388 19.37 9.73 12.20
N ASP A 389 18.28 9.03 12.41
CA ASP A 389 17.00 9.25 11.75
C ASP A 389 15.91 9.60 12.77
N ASP A 390 14.91 10.34 12.32
CA ASP A 390 13.74 10.73 13.11
C ASP A 390 12.72 9.59 13.30
N HIS A 391 12.93 8.44 12.64
CA HIS A 391 12.08 7.27 12.81
C HIS A 391 12.31 6.61 14.17
N GLY A 392 11.24 6.33 14.90
CA GLY A 392 11.30 5.59 16.15
C GLY A 392 11.93 4.21 15.97
N GLN A 393 12.75 3.78 16.94
CA GLN A 393 13.46 2.48 16.94
C GLN A 393 14.29 2.26 15.66
N PHE A 394 14.97 3.28 15.19
CA PHE A 394 15.75 3.21 13.95
C PHE A 394 16.79 2.08 13.96
N VAL A 395 17.48 1.87 15.10
CA VAL A 395 18.50 0.83 15.25
C VAL A 395 17.90 -0.57 15.06
N GLU A 396 16.72 -0.82 15.62
CA GLU A 396 16.00 -2.09 15.47
C GLU A 396 15.54 -2.34 14.03
N LYS A 397 15.22 -1.28 13.30
CA LYS A 397 14.69 -1.33 11.93
C LYS A 397 15.77 -1.43 10.85
N TYR A 398 16.92 -0.75 11.04
CA TYR A 398 17.98 -0.64 10.04
C TYR A 398 19.38 -0.95 10.56
N GLY A 399 19.61 -0.84 11.87
CA GLY A 399 20.93 -0.95 12.50
C GLY A 399 21.31 -2.37 12.91
N LYS A 400 20.43 -3.36 12.86
CA LYS A 400 20.77 -4.75 13.15
C LYS A 400 21.64 -5.32 12.05
N PHE A 401 22.62 -6.13 12.44
CA PHE A 401 23.45 -6.86 11.48
C PHE A 401 22.69 -8.00 10.78
N VAL A 402 21.71 -8.64 11.48
CA VAL A 402 20.91 -9.76 10.93
C VAL A 402 19.43 -9.55 11.24
N TYR A 403 18.61 -9.75 10.22
CA TYR A 403 17.16 -9.87 10.30
C TYR A 403 16.75 -11.28 9.91
N ASN A 404 15.77 -11.88 10.61
CA ASN A 404 15.37 -13.26 10.37
C ASN A 404 13.85 -13.38 10.34
N THR A 405 13.29 -14.21 9.43
CA THR A 405 11.84 -14.37 9.25
C THR A 405 11.15 -15.02 10.44
N ARG A 406 11.85 -15.77 11.28
CA ARG A 406 11.29 -16.37 12.51
C ARG A 406 11.23 -15.38 13.68
N PHE A 407 12.23 -14.53 13.78
CA PHE A 407 12.32 -13.55 14.86
C PHE A 407 11.79 -12.21 14.33
N GLY A 408 10.51 -12.00 14.55
CA GLY A 408 9.85 -10.76 14.18
C GLY A 408 10.43 -9.56 14.93
N PHE A 409 9.88 -8.43 14.58
CA PHE A 409 10.22 -7.16 15.20
C PHE A 409 9.54 -7.09 16.58
N SER A 410 10.31 -7.01 17.64
CA SER A 410 9.83 -6.84 19.02
C SER A 410 10.78 -5.96 19.83
#